data_97b7a2f73b24a884d322aaff3b2341c8
#
_entry.id   97b7a2f73b24a884d322aaff3b2341c8
#
_cell.length_a   1.000
_cell.length_b   1.000
_cell.length_c   1.000
_cell.angle_alpha   90.00
_cell.angle_beta   90.00
_cell.angle_gamma   90.00
#
_symmetry.space_group_name_H-M   'P 1'
#
loop_
_entity.id
_entity.type
_entity.pdbx_description
1 polymer ?
#
loop_
_entity_poly.entity_id
_entity_poly.type
_entity_poly.pdbx_seq_one_letter_code
_entity_poly.pdbx_strand_id
1 'polypeptide(L)'
;MKSLLACVVILGGTAIAIGSAQTPPAAPAATDVYHVHFTKAVPGQAAALGKALSVPDKASPMPEHFVVLRHQEGDDWDYVVIEHMGPKAEVTAAAPGGPDPARDLRAWHSDTFVSGPSWAEFSREMGLGGSAGGSPVYIVGVQRAIAGHRDQLTKSLTTIDPAAKIVTGNVFLTHLEGGEWTFATITRYNSWTDLGADRAAAPGTAASVGGWDDIRQHSAFHRDTIADRIYPAK
;
A
#
# COMPACT_ATOMS: atom_id res chain seq x y z
N MET A 1 -9.31 79.93 -30.81
CA MET A 1 -8.29 78.86 -30.73
C MET A 1 -8.88 77.75 -29.84
N LYS A 2 -9.40 76.67 -30.43
CA LYS A 2 -10.05 75.56 -29.72
C LYS A 2 -9.05 74.36 -29.70
N SER A 3 -8.56 73.98 -28.54
CA SER A 3 -7.69 72.80 -28.38
C SER A 3 -8.55 71.56 -28.16
N LEU A 4 -8.44 70.58 -29.06
CA LEU A 4 -8.99 69.27 -28.87
C LEU A 4 -8.01 68.40 -28.03
N LEU A 5 -8.51 67.88 -26.93
CA LEU A 5 -7.82 66.86 -26.15
C LEU A 5 -8.24 65.47 -26.68
N ALA A 6 -7.30 64.70 -27.19
CA ALA A 6 -7.57 63.32 -27.59
C ALA A 6 -7.30 62.40 -26.42
N CYS A 7 -8.32 61.72 -25.90
CA CYS A 7 -8.17 60.61 -24.94
C CYS A 7 -7.76 59.32 -25.67
N VAL A 8 -6.58 58.82 -25.41
CA VAL A 8 -6.16 57.46 -25.80
C VAL A 8 -6.63 56.48 -24.74
N VAL A 9 -7.54 55.60 -25.07
CA VAL A 9 -7.96 54.49 -24.22
C VAL A 9 -7.05 53.30 -24.55
N ILE A 10 -6.15 52.91 -23.63
CA ILE A 10 -5.37 51.69 -23.70
C ILE A 10 -6.20 50.56 -23.14
N LEU A 11 -6.70 49.68 -24.00
CA LEU A 11 -7.31 48.40 -23.64
C LEU A 11 -6.20 47.41 -23.29
N GLY A 12 -5.91 47.26 -21.99
CA GLY A 12 -5.02 46.23 -21.48
C GLY A 12 -5.71 44.86 -21.52
N GLY A 13 -5.34 44.02 -22.50
CA GLY A 13 -5.80 42.64 -22.55
C GLY A 13 -5.09 41.80 -21.48
N THR A 14 -5.80 41.39 -20.46
CA THR A 14 -5.34 40.38 -19.50
C THR A 14 -5.43 39.02 -20.18
N ALA A 15 -4.28 38.42 -20.56
CA ALA A 15 -4.20 37.05 -20.99
C ALA A 15 -4.36 36.13 -19.76
N ILE A 16 -5.50 35.47 -19.65
CA ILE A 16 -5.72 34.43 -18.66
C ILE A 16 -4.95 33.20 -19.13
N ALA A 17 -3.84 32.92 -18.48
CA ALA A 17 -3.13 31.66 -18.65
C ALA A 17 -4.00 30.53 -18.09
N ILE A 18 -4.62 29.76 -18.97
CA ILE A 18 -5.29 28.51 -18.60
C ILE A 18 -4.19 27.53 -18.24
N GLY A 19 -3.87 27.41 -16.95
CA GLY A 19 -2.98 26.39 -16.42
C GLY A 19 -3.58 25.03 -16.77
N SER A 20 -2.87 24.24 -17.59
CA SER A 20 -3.21 22.84 -17.82
C SER A 20 -3.17 22.11 -16.48
N ALA A 21 -4.32 21.74 -15.95
CA ALA A 21 -4.40 20.86 -14.80
C ALA A 21 -3.71 19.55 -15.19
N GLN A 22 -2.54 19.27 -14.59
CA GLN A 22 -1.89 17.98 -14.75
C GLN A 22 -2.83 16.93 -14.16
N THR A 23 -3.26 16.00 -15.02
CA THR A 23 -3.98 14.81 -14.56
C THR A 23 -3.07 14.07 -13.57
N PRO A 24 -3.56 13.76 -12.37
CA PRO A 24 -2.78 12.95 -11.42
C PRO A 24 -2.30 11.68 -12.11
N PRO A 25 -1.09 11.18 -11.82
CA PRO A 25 -0.62 9.91 -12.36
C PRO A 25 -1.66 8.83 -12.04
N ALA A 26 -2.06 8.07 -13.05
CA ALA A 26 -2.96 6.94 -12.87
C ALA A 26 -2.31 5.95 -11.88
N ALA A 27 -3.13 5.36 -11.01
CA ALA A 27 -2.66 4.26 -10.16
C ALA A 27 -1.96 3.21 -11.04
N PRO A 28 -0.86 2.59 -10.56
CA PRO A 28 -0.17 1.55 -11.30
C PRO A 28 -1.16 0.48 -11.74
N ALA A 29 -1.06 0.03 -12.99
CA ALA A 29 -1.96 -1.02 -13.49
C ALA A 29 -1.77 -2.28 -12.64
N ALA A 30 -2.87 -2.81 -12.08
CA ALA A 30 -2.87 -4.07 -11.36
C ALA A 30 -2.72 -5.22 -12.36
N THR A 31 -1.48 -5.68 -12.55
CA THR A 31 -1.12 -6.68 -13.56
C THR A 31 -0.93 -8.06 -12.98
N ASP A 32 -0.55 -8.16 -11.70
CA ASP A 32 -0.17 -9.40 -11.06
C ASP A 32 -1.15 -9.79 -9.94
N VAL A 33 -1.15 -11.06 -9.61
CA VAL A 33 -1.91 -11.63 -8.49
C VAL A 33 -0.95 -11.96 -7.37
N TYR A 34 -1.40 -11.68 -6.16
CA TYR A 34 -0.71 -12.03 -4.92
C TYR A 34 -1.65 -12.83 -4.03
N HIS A 35 -1.10 -13.81 -3.32
CA HIS A 35 -1.74 -14.45 -2.20
C HIS A 35 -1.29 -13.73 -0.93
N VAL A 36 -2.24 -13.21 -0.16
CA VAL A 36 -1.97 -12.50 1.09
C VAL A 36 -2.55 -13.30 2.24
N HIS A 37 -1.73 -13.57 3.23
CA HIS A 37 -2.10 -14.43 4.32
C HIS A 37 -1.71 -13.77 5.66
N PHE A 38 -2.73 -13.41 6.44
CA PHE A 38 -2.57 -12.94 7.81
C PHE A 38 -2.62 -14.12 8.77
N THR A 39 -1.74 -14.16 9.75
CA THR A 39 -1.66 -15.29 10.67
C THR A 39 -1.25 -14.88 12.07
N LYS A 40 -1.78 -15.59 13.05
CA LYS A 40 -1.44 -15.45 14.46
C LYS A 40 -0.86 -16.76 14.99
N ALA A 41 0.21 -16.65 15.75
CA ALA A 41 0.85 -17.80 16.39
C ALA A 41 0.03 -18.30 17.58
N VAL A 42 0.11 -19.60 17.86
CA VAL A 42 -0.28 -20.10 19.19
C VAL A 42 0.64 -19.47 20.25
N PRO A 43 0.16 -19.25 21.47
CA PRO A 43 0.97 -18.65 22.54
C PRO A 43 2.34 -19.32 22.69
N GLY A 44 3.40 -18.51 22.68
CA GLY A 44 4.79 -18.97 22.83
C GLY A 44 5.43 -19.44 21.51
N GLN A 45 4.72 -19.50 20.38
CA GLN A 45 5.23 -20.03 19.11
C GLN A 45 5.53 -18.94 18.05
N ALA A 46 5.42 -17.67 18.39
CA ALA A 46 5.60 -16.59 17.39
C ALA A 46 6.95 -16.67 16.67
N ALA A 47 8.06 -16.87 17.39
CA ALA A 47 9.38 -16.98 16.78
C ALA A 47 9.51 -18.21 15.86
N ALA A 48 8.94 -19.35 16.24
CA ALA A 48 8.94 -20.56 15.44
C ALA A 48 8.09 -20.38 14.18
N LEU A 49 6.92 -19.74 14.30
CA LEU A 49 6.05 -19.41 13.18
C LEU A 49 6.76 -18.47 12.19
N GLY A 50 7.35 -17.37 12.66
CA GLY A 50 8.07 -16.44 11.79
C GLY A 50 9.21 -17.11 11.02
N LYS A 51 9.94 -18.04 11.67
CA LYS A 51 10.97 -18.85 11.01
C LYS A 51 10.38 -19.77 9.94
N ALA A 52 9.28 -20.46 10.22
CA ALA A 52 8.61 -21.35 9.26
C ALA A 52 8.09 -20.57 8.05
N LEU A 53 7.46 -19.40 8.28
CA LEU A 53 6.94 -18.52 7.22
C LEU A 53 8.04 -17.87 6.34
N SER A 54 9.28 -17.83 6.82
CA SER A 54 10.42 -17.27 6.08
C SER A 54 11.14 -18.30 5.20
N VAL A 55 10.55 -19.49 5.03
CA VAL A 55 11.06 -20.54 4.14
C VAL A 55 10.27 -20.51 2.84
N PRO A 56 10.94 -20.39 1.66
CA PRO A 56 10.25 -20.44 0.37
C PRO A 56 9.43 -21.72 0.19
N ASP A 57 8.17 -21.57 -0.20
CA ASP A 57 7.36 -22.72 -0.62
C ASP A 57 7.77 -23.14 -2.05
N LYS A 58 8.44 -24.29 -2.17
CA LYS A 58 8.88 -24.81 -3.45
C LYS A 58 7.72 -25.21 -4.39
N ALA A 59 6.51 -25.34 -3.87
CA ALA A 59 5.32 -25.60 -4.67
C ALA A 59 4.68 -24.32 -5.21
N SER A 60 5.08 -23.16 -4.70
CA SER A 60 4.65 -21.86 -5.23
C SER A 60 5.13 -21.67 -6.68
N PRO A 61 4.34 -21.05 -7.56
CA PRO A 61 4.77 -20.69 -8.91
C PRO A 61 6.03 -19.80 -8.93
N MET A 62 6.20 -18.98 -7.88
CA MET A 62 7.30 -18.02 -7.73
C MET A 62 7.91 -18.13 -6.33
N PRO A 63 8.66 -19.21 -6.01
CA PRO A 63 9.07 -19.55 -4.64
C PRO A 63 9.87 -18.46 -3.91
N GLU A 64 10.64 -17.66 -4.65
CA GLU A 64 11.48 -16.59 -4.08
C GLU A 64 10.78 -15.22 -4.07
N HIS A 65 9.57 -15.12 -4.65
CA HIS A 65 8.85 -13.87 -4.79
C HIS A 65 7.82 -13.71 -3.66
N PHE A 66 8.30 -13.55 -2.42
CA PHE A 66 7.41 -13.28 -1.30
C PHE A 66 8.06 -12.38 -0.25
N VAL A 67 7.23 -11.83 0.62
CA VAL A 67 7.61 -10.97 1.72
C VAL A 67 6.91 -11.44 2.98
N VAL A 68 7.62 -11.44 4.10
CA VAL A 68 7.04 -11.65 5.43
C VAL A 68 7.24 -10.38 6.26
N LEU A 69 6.13 -9.79 6.68
CA LEU A 69 6.13 -8.68 7.63
C LEU A 69 5.69 -9.20 9.00
N ARG A 70 6.39 -8.74 10.03
CA ARG A 70 6.09 -9.05 11.42
C ARG A 70 5.38 -7.87 12.06
N HIS A 71 4.29 -8.12 12.75
CA HIS A 71 3.55 -7.16 13.52
C HIS A 71 4.42 -6.51 14.62
N GLN A 72 4.25 -5.20 14.78
CA GLN A 72 4.83 -4.43 15.88
C GLN A 72 3.73 -3.81 16.73
N GLU A 73 2.70 -3.21 16.10
CA GLU A 73 1.58 -2.57 16.79
C GLU A 73 0.39 -2.44 15.83
N GLY A 74 -0.84 -2.62 16.31
CA GLY A 74 -2.09 -2.41 15.57
C GLY A 74 -3.06 -3.58 15.70
N ASP A 75 -3.37 -4.27 14.59
CA ASP A 75 -4.35 -5.36 14.50
C ASP A 75 -3.89 -6.66 15.20
N ASP A 76 -4.73 -7.70 15.18
CA ASP A 76 -4.56 -8.93 15.96
C ASP A 76 -3.88 -10.08 15.18
N TRP A 77 -2.96 -9.80 14.29
CA TRP A 77 -2.11 -10.80 13.62
C TRP A 77 -0.65 -10.65 14.04
N ASP A 78 0.14 -11.70 13.95
CA ASP A 78 1.58 -11.66 14.24
C ASP A 78 2.42 -11.49 12.98
N TYR A 79 1.95 -12.07 11.86
CA TYR A 79 2.64 -12.02 10.57
C TYR A 79 1.66 -11.85 9.43
N VAL A 80 2.10 -11.14 8.39
CA VAL A 80 1.49 -11.18 7.06
C VAL A 80 2.52 -11.66 6.04
N VAL A 81 2.12 -12.64 5.24
CA VAL A 81 2.89 -13.14 4.10
C VAL A 81 2.22 -12.65 2.82
N ILE A 82 3.00 -12.15 1.89
CA ILE A 82 2.55 -11.66 0.59
C ILE A 82 3.35 -12.40 -0.47
N GLU A 83 2.72 -13.33 -1.15
CA GLU A 83 3.34 -14.22 -2.14
C GLU A 83 2.91 -13.80 -3.54
N HIS A 84 3.85 -13.61 -4.43
CA HIS A 84 3.59 -13.33 -5.84
C HIS A 84 3.20 -14.61 -6.58
N MET A 85 2.02 -14.61 -7.20
CA MET A 85 1.49 -15.76 -7.92
C MET A 85 1.75 -15.71 -9.43
N GLY A 86 2.19 -14.55 -9.93
CA GLY A 86 2.44 -14.30 -11.35
C GLY A 86 1.47 -13.30 -11.98
N PRO A 87 1.63 -13.04 -13.29
CA PRO A 87 0.73 -12.16 -14.04
C PRO A 87 -0.71 -12.68 -14.00
N LYS A 88 -1.66 -11.80 -13.81
CA LYS A 88 -3.10 -12.15 -13.67
C LYS A 88 -3.62 -12.98 -14.85
N ALA A 89 -3.09 -12.75 -16.05
CA ALA A 89 -3.49 -13.51 -17.25
C ALA A 89 -3.04 -14.98 -17.21
N GLU A 90 -2.04 -15.32 -16.39
CA GLU A 90 -1.39 -16.62 -16.32
C GLU A 90 -1.80 -17.42 -15.08
N VAL A 91 -2.36 -16.75 -14.07
CA VAL A 91 -2.77 -17.41 -12.82
C VAL A 91 -4.03 -18.25 -13.09
N THR A 92 -3.87 -19.53 -12.98
CA THR A 92 -4.97 -20.52 -12.96
C THR A 92 -5.27 -20.92 -11.52
N ALA A 93 -6.31 -21.72 -11.30
CA ALA A 93 -6.63 -22.22 -9.96
C ALA A 93 -5.38 -22.80 -9.29
N ALA A 94 -5.15 -22.42 -8.04
CA ALA A 94 -4.01 -22.89 -7.27
C ALA A 94 -3.99 -24.42 -7.20
N ALA A 95 -2.81 -25.00 -7.41
CA ALA A 95 -2.60 -26.40 -7.11
C ALA A 95 -2.83 -26.65 -5.60
N PRO A 96 -3.36 -27.83 -5.21
CA PRO A 96 -3.45 -28.16 -3.78
C PRO A 96 -2.09 -27.96 -3.13
N GLY A 97 -2.04 -27.20 -2.05
CA GLY A 97 -0.81 -26.92 -1.30
C GLY A 97 -0.18 -28.22 -0.80
N GLY A 98 1.15 -28.23 -0.70
CA GLY A 98 1.91 -29.28 -0.04
C GLY A 98 1.68 -29.28 1.49
N PRO A 99 2.42 -30.12 2.24
CA PRO A 99 2.41 -30.08 3.70
C PRO A 99 2.76 -28.66 4.19
N ASP A 100 1.91 -28.09 5.01
CA ASP A 100 2.14 -26.78 5.59
C ASP A 100 2.91 -26.91 6.94
N PRO A 101 4.22 -26.59 6.97
CA PRO A 101 5.04 -26.74 8.17
C PRO A 101 4.66 -25.75 9.29
N ALA A 102 3.89 -24.72 8.96
CA ALA A 102 3.44 -23.71 9.92
C ALA A 102 2.07 -24.05 10.54
N ARG A 103 1.38 -25.09 10.06
CA ARG A 103 0.00 -25.43 10.47
C ARG A 103 -0.19 -25.47 11.98
N ASP A 104 0.63 -26.24 12.66
CA ASP A 104 0.51 -26.47 14.12
C ASP A 104 1.06 -25.31 14.96
N LEU A 105 1.68 -24.32 14.31
CA LEU A 105 2.21 -23.11 14.94
C LEU A 105 1.21 -21.96 14.94
N ARG A 106 0.09 -22.11 14.20
CA ARG A 106 -0.94 -21.06 14.03
C ARG A 106 -2.12 -21.25 14.98
N ALA A 107 -2.54 -20.18 15.65
CA ALA A 107 -3.83 -20.11 16.33
C ALA A 107 -4.95 -19.86 15.32
N TRP A 108 -4.69 -19.02 14.32
CA TRP A 108 -5.58 -18.77 13.17
C TRP A 108 -4.79 -18.21 11.97
N HIS A 109 -5.39 -18.27 10.80
CA HIS A 109 -4.96 -17.55 9.61
C HIS A 109 -6.15 -17.17 8.74
N SER A 110 -5.96 -16.20 7.87
CA SER A 110 -6.93 -15.74 6.88
C SER A 110 -6.20 -15.55 5.56
N ASP A 111 -6.69 -16.22 4.52
CA ASP A 111 -6.12 -16.20 3.17
C ASP A 111 -6.98 -15.38 2.25
N THR A 112 -6.35 -14.63 1.36
CA THR A 112 -7.03 -13.85 0.34
C THR A 112 -6.17 -13.68 -0.90
N PHE A 113 -6.82 -13.58 -2.05
CA PHE A 113 -6.16 -13.20 -3.30
C PHE A 113 -6.42 -11.74 -3.61
N VAL A 114 -5.37 -11.06 -4.07
CA VAL A 114 -5.39 -9.65 -4.44
C VAL A 114 -4.75 -9.45 -5.80
N SER A 115 -5.18 -8.42 -6.53
CA SER A 115 -4.43 -7.89 -7.66
C SER A 115 -3.59 -6.70 -7.22
N GLY A 116 -2.39 -6.60 -7.77
CA GLY A 116 -1.42 -5.56 -7.43
C GLY A 116 -0.52 -5.19 -8.60
N PRO A 117 0.48 -4.34 -8.37
CA PRO A 117 1.47 -3.96 -9.37
C PRO A 117 2.29 -5.18 -9.82
N SER A 118 3.08 -5.02 -10.90
CA SER A 118 4.06 -6.04 -11.28
C SER A 118 5.03 -6.34 -10.15
N TRP A 119 5.59 -7.56 -10.12
CA TRP A 119 6.58 -7.92 -9.10
C TRP A 119 7.79 -6.97 -9.06
N ALA A 120 8.23 -6.49 -10.22
CA ALA A 120 9.33 -5.52 -10.29
C ALA A 120 8.97 -4.21 -9.58
N GLU A 121 7.76 -3.72 -9.76
CA GLU A 121 7.27 -2.52 -9.09
C GLU A 121 7.00 -2.76 -7.61
N PHE A 122 6.32 -3.85 -7.26
CA PHE A 122 6.14 -4.28 -5.87
C PHE A 122 7.48 -4.33 -5.12
N SER A 123 8.48 -4.99 -5.71
CA SER A 123 9.83 -5.12 -5.12
C SER A 123 10.50 -3.77 -4.89
N ARG A 124 10.37 -2.84 -5.85
CA ARG A 124 10.90 -1.48 -5.72
C ARG A 124 10.22 -0.73 -4.57
N GLU A 125 8.89 -0.75 -4.53
CA GLU A 125 8.11 -0.09 -3.48
C GLU A 125 8.38 -0.68 -2.09
N MET A 126 8.51 -2.00 -2.00
CA MET A 126 8.87 -2.69 -0.76
C MET A 126 10.36 -2.54 -0.39
N GLY A 127 11.19 -1.97 -1.27
CA GLY A 127 12.63 -1.84 -1.05
C GLY A 127 13.35 -3.18 -0.98
N LEU A 128 12.98 -4.14 -1.86
CA LEU A 128 13.65 -5.43 -1.99
C LEU A 128 14.89 -5.27 -2.88
N GLY A 129 15.98 -5.95 -2.53
CA GLY A 129 17.21 -5.97 -3.36
C GLY A 129 18.08 -4.71 -3.29
N GLY A 130 17.72 -3.71 -2.48
CA GLY A 130 18.55 -2.52 -2.26
C GLY A 130 19.23 -2.54 -0.90
N SER A 131 20.42 -1.96 -0.82
CA SER A 131 21.05 -1.61 0.47
C SER A 131 20.28 -0.45 1.09
N ALA A 132 19.05 -0.68 1.52
CA ALA A 132 18.32 0.32 2.29
C ALA A 132 19.06 0.48 3.63
N GLY A 133 19.87 1.53 3.73
CA GLY A 133 20.46 1.90 5.01
C GLY A 133 19.34 2.19 6.00
N GLY A 134 19.35 1.51 7.14
CA GLY A 134 18.34 1.72 8.17
C GLY A 134 17.46 0.50 8.45
N SER A 135 16.45 0.73 9.28
CA SER A 135 15.44 -0.27 9.65
C SER A 135 14.09 0.19 9.11
N PRO A 136 13.72 -0.16 7.86
CA PRO A 136 12.47 0.27 7.28
C PRO A 136 11.28 -0.21 8.11
N VAL A 137 10.30 0.66 8.23
CA VAL A 137 9.03 0.42 8.91
C VAL A 137 7.93 0.44 7.88
N TYR A 138 6.97 -0.44 8.02
CA TYR A 138 5.84 -0.57 7.11
C TYR A 138 4.54 -0.30 7.85
N ILE A 139 3.62 0.39 7.20
CA ILE A 139 2.22 0.45 7.63
C ILE A 139 1.42 -0.43 6.68
N VAL A 140 0.84 -1.48 7.23
CA VAL A 140 -0.11 -2.34 6.52
C VAL A 140 -1.51 -1.87 6.87
N GLY A 141 -2.17 -1.23 5.91
CA GLY A 141 -3.53 -0.74 6.06
C GLY A 141 -4.52 -1.62 5.30
N VAL A 142 -5.61 -2.02 5.93
CA VAL A 142 -6.73 -2.69 5.26
C VAL A 142 -7.99 -1.84 5.37
N GLN A 143 -8.68 -1.63 4.25
CA GLN A 143 -9.86 -0.78 4.18
C GLN A 143 -11.00 -1.48 3.45
N ARG A 144 -12.24 -1.23 3.92
CA ARG A 144 -13.45 -1.58 3.19
C ARG A 144 -14.16 -0.33 2.73
N ALA A 145 -14.40 -0.22 1.41
CA ALA A 145 -15.14 0.89 0.85
C ALA A 145 -16.59 0.90 1.35
N ILE A 146 -17.13 2.08 1.60
CA ILE A 146 -18.59 2.28 1.72
C ILE A 146 -19.22 1.91 0.37
N ALA A 147 -20.43 1.35 0.38
CA ALA A 147 -21.15 0.99 -0.85
C ALA A 147 -21.25 2.22 -1.80
N GLY A 148 -20.79 2.06 -3.04
CA GLY A 148 -20.75 3.13 -4.04
C GLY A 148 -19.51 4.06 -3.96
N HIS A 149 -18.64 3.93 -2.96
CA HIS A 149 -17.46 4.80 -2.77
C HIS A 149 -16.12 4.15 -3.18
N ARG A 150 -16.16 3.02 -3.91
CA ARG A 150 -14.94 2.29 -4.27
C ARG A 150 -13.93 3.15 -5.03
N ASP A 151 -14.39 3.92 -6.02
CA ASP A 151 -13.51 4.73 -6.87
C ASP A 151 -12.92 5.92 -6.10
N GLN A 152 -13.72 6.55 -5.23
CA GLN A 152 -13.26 7.63 -4.37
C GLN A 152 -12.19 7.13 -3.39
N LEU A 153 -12.45 5.99 -2.74
CA LEU A 153 -11.47 5.39 -1.82
C LEU A 153 -10.20 4.98 -2.57
N THR A 154 -10.31 4.41 -3.78
CA THR A 154 -9.16 4.11 -4.63
C THR A 154 -8.33 5.37 -4.87
N LYS A 155 -8.98 6.47 -5.28
CA LYS A 155 -8.30 7.75 -5.50
C LYS A 155 -7.60 8.24 -4.25
N SER A 156 -8.27 8.20 -3.10
CA SER A 156 -7.69 8.62 -1.82
C SER A 156 -6.45 7.81 -1.45
N LEU A 157 -6.52 6.48 -1.58
CA LEU A 157 -5.43 5.58 -1.19
C LEU A 157 -4.24 5.54 -2.18
N THR A 158 -4.46 5.96 -3.43
CA THR A 158 -3.39 5.99 -4.45
C THR A 158 -2.83 7.40 -4.69
N THR A 159 -3.43 8.43 -4.08
CA THR A 159 -2.89 9.78 -4.13
C THR A 159 -1.79 9.94 -3.08
N ILE A 160 -0.55 10.03 -3.54
CA ILE A 160 0.60 10.34 -2.69
C ILE A 160 0.90 11.82 -2.88
N ASP A 161 1.04 12.57 -1.78
CA ASP A 161 1.50 13.94 -1.85
C ASP A 161 2.96 13.96 -2.37
N PRO A 162 3.23 14.57 -3.53
CA PRO A 162 4.58 14.64 -4.07
C PRO A 162 5.59 15.37 -3.15
N ALA A 163 5.08 16.19 -2.22
CA ALA A 163 5.88 16.87 -1.22
C ALA A 163 6.21 15.95 -0.02
N ALA A 164 5.51 14.85 0.17
CA ALA A 164 5.75 13.87 1.23
C ALA A 164 6.97 13.00 0.91
N LYS A 165 8.17 13.60 0.97
CA LYS A 165 9.47 12.91 0.74
C LYS A 165 9.81 11.86 1.79
N ILE A 166 8.98 11.70 2.82
CA ILE A 166 9.18 10.81 3.96
C ILE A 166 8.71 9.39 3.62
N VAL A 167 7.62 9.26 2.85
CA VAL A 167 7.15 7.99 2.31
C VAL A 167 8.08 7.55 1.18
N THR A 168 8.68 6.39 1.31
CA THR A 168 9.70 5.87 0.37
C THR A 168 9.22 4.70 -0.47
N GLY A 169 7.98 4.27 -0.28
CA GLY A 169 7.30 3.28 -1.10
C GLY A 169 5.85 3.13 -0.68
N ASN A 170 5.00 2.79 -1.66
CA ASN A 170 3.60 2.54 -1.42
C ASN A 170 3.08 1.47 -2.37
N VAL A 171 2.58 0.37 -1.83
CA VAL A 171 1.94 -0.70 -2.58
C VAL A 171 0.44 -0.61 -2.37
N PHE A 172 -0.32 -0.65 -3.46
CA PHE A 172 -1.78 -0.70 -3.44
C PHE A 172 -2.26 -2.05 -3.98
N LEU A 173 -3.05 -2.76 -3.18
CA LEU A 173 -3.59 -4.08 -3.49
C LEU A 173 -5.11 -4.03 -3.48
N THR A 174 -5.72 -4.64 -4.49
CA THR A 174 -7.17 -4.75 -4.63
C THR A 174 -7.61 -6.17 -4.36
N HIS A 175 -8.49 -6.34 -3.40
CA HIS A 175 -9.06 -7.63 -3.04
C HIS A 175 -9.81 -8.28 -4.21
N LEU A 176 -9.56 -9.55 -4.44
CA LEU A 176 -10.23 -10.38 -5.43
C LEU A 176 -11.21 -11.35 -4.77
N GLU A 177 -10.71 -12.11 -3.79
CA GLU A 177 -11.54 -13.08 -3.09
C GLU A 177 -10.94 -13.43 -1.71
N GLY A 178 -11.78 -13.81 -0.74
CA GLY A 178 -11.39 -14.41 0.54
C GLY A 178 -11.39 -13.47 1.76
N GLY A 179 -11.35 -12.17 1.62
CA GLY A 179 -11.29 -11.22 2.76
C GLY A 179 -12.55 -10.37 2.93
N GLU A 180 -12.67 -9.72 4.09
CA GLU A 180 -13.78 -8.79 4.41
C GLU A 180 -13.51 -7.34 3.98
N TRP A 181 -12.33 -7.05 3.45
CA TRP A 181 -11.87 -5.74 3.07
C TRP A 181 -11.82 -5.56 1.54
N THR A 182 -11.73 -4.34 1.06
CA THR A 182 -11.72 -4.00 -0.38
C THR A 182 -10.30 -3.78 -0.88
N PHE A 183 -9.48 -3.10 -0.08
CA PHE A 183 -8.12 -2.69 -0.44
C PHE A 183 -7.17 -2.96 0.71
N ALA A 184 -5.92 -3.27 0.36
CA ALA A 184 -4.79 -3.18 1.27
C ALA A 184 -3.75 -2.21 0.73
N THR A 185 -3.11 -1.48 1.61
CA THR A 185 -1.97 -0.60 1.31
C THR A 185 -0.78 -1.01 2.15
N ILE A 186 0.43 -0.88 1.59
CA ILE A 186 1.65 -1.07 2.35
C ILE A 186 2.52 0.16 2.11
N THR A 187 2.59 1.02 3.11
CA THR A 187 3.39 2.25 3.05
C THR A 187 4.71 2.02 3.74
N ARG A 188 5.82 2.33 3.05
CA ARG A 188 7.18 2.14 3.56
C ARG A 188 7.82 3.46 3.97
N TYR A 189 8.44 3.43 5.14
CA TYR A 189 9.31 4.48 5.68
C TYR A 189 10.72 3.93 5.88
N ASN A 190 11.76 4.78 5.76
CA ASN A 190 13.13 4.33 6.00
C ASN A 190 13.45 4.12 7.48
N SER A 191 12.67 4.73 8.38
CA SER A 191 12.89 4.66 9.82
C SER A 191 11.63 4.97 10.64
N TRP A 192 11.69 4.65 11.93
CA TRP A 192 10.68 5.09 12.92
C TRP A 192 10.61 6.62 13.05
N THR A 193 11.74 7.31 12.86
CA THR A 193 11.79 8.77 12.88
C THR A 193 10.97 9.35 11.73
N ASP A 194 11.06 8.77 10.54
CA ASP A 194 10.30 9.21 9.37
C ASP A 194 8.80 8.96 9.57
N LEU A 195 8.43 7.78 10.07
CA LEU A 195 7.04 7.49 10.43
C LEU A 195 6.51 8.50 11.45
N GLY A 196 7.28 8.79 12.51
CA GLY A 196 6.90 9.76 13.53
C GLY A 196 6.71 11.17 12.96
N ALA A 197 7.58 11.59 12.05
CA ALA A 197 7.47 12.88 11.37
C ALA A 197 6.23 12.97 10.48
N ASP A 198 5.91 11.92 9.73
CA ASP A 198 4.69 11.82 8.93
C ASP A 198 3.43 11.92 9.80
N ARG A 199 3.37 11.17 10.88
CA ARG A 199 2.24 11.20 11.81
C ARG A 199 2.08 12.56 12.51
N ALA A 200 3.17 13.25 12.79
CA ALA A 200 3.14 14.60 13.35
C ALA A 200 2.62 15.64 12.36
N ALA A 201 2.86 15.44 11.05
CA ALA A 201 2.39 16.33 9.99
C ALA A 201 0.92 16.04 9.57
N ALA A 202 0.41 14.83 9.80
CA ALA A 202 -0.90 14.37 9.36
C ALA A 202 -2.08 15.30 9.71
N PRO A 203 -2.15 15.94 10.91
CA PRO A 203 -3.24 16.88 11.21
C PRO A 203 -3.32 18.07 10.25
N GLY A 204 -2.19 18.53 9.72
CA GLY A 204 -2.12 19.65 8.77
C GLY A 204 -2.64 19.30 7.37
N THR A 205 -2.70 18.02 7.03
CA THR A 205 -3.11 17.50 5.71
C THR A 205 -4.39 16.66 5.77
N ALA A 206 -5.07 16.61 6.91
CA ALA A 206 -6.20 15.71 7.15
C ALA A 206 -7.32 15.83 6.12
N ALA A 207 -7.64 17.06 5.68
CA ALA A 207 -8.70 17.36 4.71
C ALA A 207 -8.24 17.29 3.23
N SER A 208 -6.94 17.04 2.97
CA SER A 208 -6.46 16.88 1.59
C SER A 208 -6.87 15.52 1.01
N VAL A 209 -6.84 15.38 -0.32
CA VAL A 209 -7.06 14.08 -0.97
C VAL A 209 -6.00 13.09 -0.48
N GLY A 210 -6.43 11.92 0.00
CA GLY A 210 -5.57 10.94 0.65
C GLY A 210 -5.26 11.24 2.12
N GLY A 211 -5.75 12.37 2.66
CA GLY A 211 -5.65 12.68 4.08
C GLY A 211 -6.67 11.90 4.93
N TRP A 212 -6.53 12.03 6.24
CA TRP A 212 -7.33 11.25 7.19
C TRP A 212 -8.85 11.44 7.03
N ASP A 213 -9.31 12.70 6.89
CA ASP A 213 -10.73 13.02 6.73
C ASP A 213 -11.29 12.49 5.41
N ASP A 214 -10.52 12.61 4.33
CA ASP A 214 -10.91 12.15 2.98
C ASP A 214 -11.06 10.63 2.96
N ILE A 215 -10.07 9.88 3.47
CA ILE A 215 -10.16 8.41 3.55
C ILE A 215 -11.37 7.98 4.40
N ARG A 216 -11.63 8.64 5.53
CA ARG A 216 -12.75 8.31 6.43
C ARG A 216 -14.12 8.53 5.80
N GLN A 217 -14.27 9.48 4.90
CA GLN A 217 -15.53 9.70 4.18
C GLN A 217 -15.88 8.55 3.22
N HIS A 218 -14.91 7.75 2.82
CA HIS A 218 -15.08 6.69 1.82
C HIS A 218 -14.86 5.29 2.37
N SER A 219 -14.42 5.17 3.63
CA SER A 219 -14.07 3.90 4.27
C SER A 219 -15.12 3.49 5.30
N ALA A 220 -15.75 2.32 5.11
CA ALA A 220 -16.67 1.74 6.07
C ALA A 220 -15.94 1.22 7.32
N PHE A 221 -14.72 0.73 7.14
CA PHE A 221 -13.76 0.47 8.21
C PHE A 221 -12.33 0.57 7.69
N HIS A 222 -11.40 0.79 8.60
CA HIS A 222 -10.00 0.73 8.29
C HIS A 222 -9.20 0.30 9.52
N ARG A 223 -8.13 -0.44 9.29
CA ARG A 223 -7.16 -0.85 10.30
C ARG A 223 -5.76 -0.65 9.76
N ASP A 224 -4.90 -0.05 10.56
CA ASP A 224 -3.48 0.10 10.27
C ASP A 224 -2.68 -0.72 11.27
N THR A 225 -1.67 -1.40 10.77
CA THR A 225 -0.71 -2.16 11.57
C THR A 225 0.70 -1.72 11.21
N ILE A 226 1.48 -1.40 12.24
CA ILE A 226 2.91 -1.13 12.09
C ILE A 226 3.64 -2.46 12.06
N ALA A 227 4.52 -2.63 11.08
CA ALA A 227 5.24 -3.88 10.87
C ALA A 227 6.70 -3.63 10.47
N ASP A 228 7.53 -4.63 10.68
CA ASP A 228 8.88 -4.71 10.11
C ASP A 228 9.02 -5.93 9.21
N ARG A 229 9.92 -5.86 8.23
CA ARG A 229 10.18 -6.97 7.31
C ARG A 229 11.17 -7.94 7.92
N ILE A 230 10.80 -9.22 7.98
CA ILE A 230 11.69 -10.31 8.41
C ILE A 230 12.16 -11.19 7.24
N TYR A 231 11.44 -11.19 6.10
CA TYR A 231 11.85 -11.87 4.88
C TYR A 231 11.46 -11.05 3.63
N PRO A 232 12.29 -11.00 2.57
CA PRO A 232 13.70 -11.37 2.62
C PRO A 232 14.45 -10.56 3.68
N ALA A 233 15.49 -11.15 4.23
CA ALA A 233 16.34 -10.46 5.20
C ALA A 233 16.90 -9.15 4.60
N LYS A 234 17.20 -8.20 5.47
CA LYS A 234 17.77 -6.89 5.09
C LYS A 234 19.21 -7.02 4.64
#